data_3d30ee910c81efad75bf50593e84c4ae
#
_entry.id   3d30ee910c81efad75bf50593e84c4ae
#
_cell.length_a   1.000
_cell.length_b   1.000
_cell.length_c   1.000
_cell.angle_alpha   90.00
_cell.angle_beta   90.00
_cell.angle_gamma   90.00
#
_symmetry.space_group_name_H-M   'P 1'
#
loop_
_entity.id
_entity.type
_entity.pdbx_description
1 polymer ?
#
loop_
_entity_poly.entity_id
_entity_poly.type
_entity_poly.pdbx_seq_one_letter_code
_entity_poly.pdbx_strand_id
1 'polypeptide(L)'
;MYPTTRDYQSAVQENVQRWRIRGAVGSNDRLVEWGEYILNGSLEFNNQASDSTDIVLGARYIGELELTFTREYAYNYYGRWIGQVIYLEIGIDTNQWGTTEWVPLTPYTVTEAEWDVQSCHIKAVDNMAKFDKPATFTGTSGTLYDILSFLCNRAGVGLGMTQNECREFPNGTRTLTCDPRGQGSLKTYRDILSWLAQAAASFATIDRNGDLVLRRFTKDTDDFMCSNLERYMGGTWSDFETKYTGISVTNLGENTTSYYHAETDDGLTMNLGGNPFLQLGLRQDVKAMREEILAEVEQIRWTPFDVTMVPDVSIDLGDRVDFRHTPGHGSWPKGIVMGITYKFGSGIEIEGFGKNPALATVQSKNEKQIAGILSDMNNQVVRYFVYENSGTIGLTEIPTQAALIAFGNSQETDVDIWHEFKYTATLTDSTMKIYALYYLDGVLQDYQPIDTISEDGEHVLGLHFHIPNLNTDSYHSWKVMLKTVGGTASIAAGDGHVVLSGVDLGAGSEWDGVIRVDDQVPLYVLNGVYTVPIADAVTFSELTPIRLTPNGDPLTDNVPTRSLNGVKLVSVTDQMYLECLSPEWYQHTNEGLYASTSDHLTTALI
;
A
#
# COMPACT_ATOMS: atom_id res chain seq x y z
N MET A 1 -21.19 7.53 12.84
CA MET A 1 -21.90 7.64 14.14
C MET A 1 -23.26 6.96 14.08
N TYR A 2 -23.67 6.32 15.18
CA TYR A 2 -25.03 5.83 15.37
C TYR A 2 -25.99 7.02 15.46
N PRO A 3 -27.15 6.98 14.77
CA PRO A 3 -28.11 8.08 14.79
C PRO A 3 -28.73 8.23 16.17
N THR A 4 -28.59 9.42 16.78
CA THR A 4 -29.13 9.78 18.09
C THR A 4 -29.96 11.04 18.00
N THR A 5 -30.83 11.25 19.00
CA THR A 5 -31.67 12.47 19.07
C THR A 5 -30.82 13.69 19.50
N ARG A 6 -31.38 14.88 19.28
CA ARG A 6 -30.78 16.13 19.80
C ARG A 6 -30.71 16.15 21.34
N ASP A 7 -31.65 15.50 21.99
CA ASP A 7 -31.71 15.43 23.44
C ASP A 7 -30.56 14.56 23.98
N TYR A 8 -30.23 13.46 23.28
CA TYR A 8 -29.03 12.66 23.56
C TYR A 8 -27.75 13.50 23.44
N GLN A 9 -27.58 14.17 22.29
CA GLN A 9 -26.42 15.01 22.03
C GLN A 9 -26.26 16.13 23.06
N SER A 10 -27.35 16.74 23.49
CA SER A 10 -27.35 17.74 24.54
C SER A 10 -26.98 17.14 25.90
N ALA A 11 -27.48 15.95 26.22
CA ALA A 11 -27.20 15.27 27.49
C ALA A 11 -25.74 14.84 27.60
N VAL A 12 -25.09 14.43 26.49
CA VAL A 12 -23.67 14.10 26.44
C VAL A 12 -22.80 15.34 26.75
N GLN A 13 -23.26 16.53 26.42
CA GLN A 13 -22.52 17.78 26.65
C GLN A 13 -22.78 18.40 28.05
N GLU A 14 -23.71 17.85 28.82
CA GLU A 14 -23.96 18.34 30.18
C GLU A 14 -22.82 18.01 31.16
N ASN A 15 -22.59 18.87 32.14
CA ASN A 15 -21.56 18.67 33.17
C ASN A 15 -21.89 17.49 34.11
N VAL A 16 -23.16 17.12 34.24
CA VAL A 16 -23.62 16.02 35.07
C VAL A 16 -24.38 15.04 34.19
N GLN A 17 -23.76 13.93 33.93
CA GLN A 17 -24.32 12.88 33.10
C GLN A 17 -24.72 11.69 33.96
N ARG A 18 -25.83 11.06 33.62
CA ARG A 18 -26.27 9.84 34.24
C ARG A 18 -26.35 8.75 33.20
N TRP A 19 -25.35 7.90 33.22
CA TRP A 19 -25.24 6.73 32.33
C TRP A 19 -25.88 5.51 32.97
N ARG A 20 -26.51 4.70 32.13
CA ARG A 20 -27.16 3.45 32.52
C ARG A 20 -26.69 2.32 31.60
N ILE A 21 -26.77 1.10 32.10
CA ILE A 21 -26.45 -0.11 31.33
C ILE A 21 -27.65 -1.03 31.43
N ARG A 22 -28.04 -1.60 30.28
CA ARG A 22 -28.96 -2.71 30.23
C ARG A 22 -28.48 -3.76 29.24
N GLY A 23 -28.86 -5.00 29.43
CA GLY A 23 -28.46 -6.07 28.51
C GLY A 23 -29.26 -7.33 28.71
N ALA A 24 -28.98 -8.30 27.85
CA ALA A 24 -29.52 -9.65 27.90
C ALA A 24 -28.41 -10.67 27.58
N VAL A 25 -28.51 -11.85 28.16
CA VAL A 25 -27.63 -12.98 27.88
C VAL A 25 -28.44 -14.07 27.19
N GLY A 26 -28.14 -14.27 25.89
CA GLY A 26 -28.92 -15.15 25.01
C GLY A 26 -30.06 -14.43 24.28
N SER A 27 -30.45 -14.96 23.13
CA SER A 27 -31.41 -14.33 22.21
C SER A 27 -32.86 -14.29 22.72
N ASN A 28 -33.19 -15.04 23.76
CA ASN A 28 -34.54 -15.15 24.29
C ASN A 28 -34.77 -14.38 25.60
N ASP A 29 -33.70 -13.78 26.14
CA ASP A 29 -33.80 -13.05 27.39
C ASP A 29 -34.28 -11.61 27.13
N ARG A 30 -34.97 -11.07 28.14
CA ARG A 30 -35.35 -9.66 28.10
C ARG A 30 -34.19 -8.77 28.52
N LEU A 31 -34.07 -7.62 27.90
CA LEU A 31 -33.15 -6.58 28.36
C LEU A 31 -33.47 -6.19 29.81
N VAL A 32 -32.51 -6.30 30.70
CA VAL A 32 -32.57 -5.95 32.10
C VAL A 32 -31.53 -4.89 32.40
N GLU A 33 -31.83 -3.98 33.30
CA GLU A 33 -30.84 -3.04 33.81
C GLU A 33 -29.79 -3.78 34.64
N TRP A 34 -28.53 -3.56 34.30
CA TRP A 34 -27.38 -4.24 34.90
C TRP A 34 -26.59 -3.37 35.88
N GLY A 35 -27.07 -2.17 36.20
CA GLY A 35 -26.34 -1.23 37.05
C GLY A 35 -25.95 -1.80 38.44
N GLU A 36 -26.75 -2.71 39.00
CA GLU A 36 -26.48 -3.36 40.31
C GLU A 36 -25.75 -4.70 40.14
N TYR A 37 -25.70 -5.24 38.92
CA TYR A 37 -25.15 -6.58 38.66
C TYR A 37 -23.77 -6.57 38.07
N ILE A 38 -23.29 -5.43 37.54
CA ILE A 38 -21.93 -5.25 37.02
C ILE A 38 -21.09 -4.54 38.08
N LEU A 39 -19.88 -5.04 38.31
CA LEU A 39 -18.92 -4.35 39.17
C LEU A 39 -18.48 -3.03 38.54
N ASN A 40 -18.51 -1.96 39.32
CA ASN A 40 -18.15 -0.64 38.85
C ASN A 40 -16.76 -0.60 38.19
N GLY A 41 -16.68 -0.04 36.99
CA GLY A 41 -15.44 0.11 36.24
C GLY A 41 -14.92 -1.20 35.61
N SER A 42 -15.67 -2.28 35.64
CA SER A 42 -15.29 -3.55 35.02
C SER A 42 -15.76 -3.71 33.57
N LEU A 43 -16.72 -2.89 33.13
CA LEU A 43 -17.18 -2.96 31.76
C LEU A 43 -16.25 -2.13 30.87
N GLU A 44 -15.63 -2.80 29.96
CA GLU A 44 -14.78 -2.21 28.93
C GLU A 44 -15.05 -2.88 27.60
N PHE A 45 -15.15 -2.11 26.52
CA PHE A 45 -15.10 -2.66 25.18
C PHE A 45 -14.08 -1.91 24.35
N ASN A 46 -13.44 -2.63 23.44
CA ASN A 46 -12.52 -2.07 22.48
C ASN A 46 -12.86 -2.54 21.06
N ASN A 47 -12.55 -1.69 20.08
CA ASN A 47 -12.63 -2.03 18.68
C ASN A 47 -11.64 -1.18 17.88
N GLN A 48 -11.18 -1.70 16.75
CA GLN A 48 -10.09 -1.11 16.00
C GLN A 48 -10.26 -1.32 14.49
N ALA A 49 -9.88 -0.34 13.69
CA ALA A 49 -9.94 -0.37 12.23
C ALA A 49 -8.56 -0.30 11.56
N SER A 50 -7.49 -0.20 12.34
CA SER A 50 -6.12 -0.11 11.84
C SER A 50 -5.17 -0.79 12.81
N ASP A 51 -3.90 -0.98 12.44
CA ASP A 51 -2.86 -1.32 13.42
C ASP A 51 -2.53 -0.08 14.29
N SER A 52 -1.69 -0.26 15.29
CA SER A 52 -1.33 0.79 16.25
C SER A 52 -0.42 1.88 15.67
N THR A 53 -0.04 1.82 14.41
CA THR A 53 0.92 2.74 13.80
C THR A 53 0.41 3.45 12.56
N ASP A 54 -0.53 2.83 11.83
CA ASP A 54 -0.95 3.35 10.55
C ASP A 54 -2.32 2.79 10.12
N ILE A 55 -2.92 3.42 9.11
CA ILE A 55 -4.15 2.93 8.48
C ILE A 55 -3.86 1.67 7.68
N VAL A 56 -4.76 0.69 7.76
CA VAL A 56 -4.65 -0.58 7.03
C VAL A 56 -5.94 -0.83 6.25
N LEU A 57 -5.86 -0.78 4.92
CA LEU A 57 -6.96 -1.27 4.08
C LEU A 57 -7.09 -2.79 4.24
N GLY A 58 -8.32 -3.24 4.39
CA GLY A 58 -8.60 -4.65 4.68
C GLY A 58 -8.45 -5.02 6.17
N ALA A 59 -8.37 -4.03 7.06
CA ALA A 59 -8.43 -4.27 8.51
C ALA A 59 -9.71 -5.04 8.87
N ARG A 60 -9.58 -5.97 9.82
CA ARG A 60 -10.61 -6.92 10.22
C ARG A 60 -10.44 -7.35 11.67
N TYR A 61 -10.31 -6.39 12.55
CA TYR A 61 -10.11 -6.64 13.96
C TYR A 61 -11.37 -7.20 14.60
N ILE A 62 -11.18 -8.02 15.61
CA ILE A 62 -12.25 -8.58 16.43
C ILE A 62 -12.49 -7.59 17.56
N GLY A 63 -13.72 -7.11 17.66
CA GLY A 63 -14.12 -6.29 18.81
C GLY A 63 -14.25 -7.15 20.07
N GLU A 64 -13.74 -6.64 21.19
CA GLU A 64 -13.70 -7.33 22.47
C GLU A 64 -14.53 -6.60 23.51
N LEU A 65 -15.17 -7.39 24.37
CA LEU A 65 -15.93 -6.92 25.53
C LEU A 65 -15.44 -7.66 26.76
N GLU A 66 -15.09 -6.92 27.80
CA GLU A 66 -14.80 -7.45 29.13
C GLU A 66 -15.78 -6.83 30.14
N LEU A 67 -16.29 -7.65 31.02
CA LEU A 67 -17.12 -7.20 32.14
C LEU A 67 -17.15 -8.22 33.26
N THR A 68 -17.41 -7.75 34.48
CA THR A 68 -17.52 -8.62 35.66
C THR A 68 -18.90 -8.50 36.29
N PHE A 69 -19.63 -9.59 36.28
CA PHE A 69 -20.91 -9.69 36.98
C PHE A 69 -20.74 -10.05 38.44
N THR A 70 -21.65 -9.56 39.29
CA THR A 70 -21.81 -10.08 40.64
C THR A 70 -22.24 -11.55 40.60
N ARG A 71 -21.86 -12.32 41.60
CA ARG A 71 -22.20 -13.74 41.69
C ARG A 71 -23.70 -13.98 41.61
N GLU A 72 -24.51 -13.12 42.21
CA GLU A 72 -25.97 -13.22 42.22
C GLU A 72 -26.54 -13.32 40.80
N TYR A 73 -26.12 -12.44 39.91
CA TYR A 73 -26.55 -12.49 38.52
C TYR A 73 -25.89 -13.62 37.74
N ALA A 74 -24.58 -13.74 37.87
CA ALA A 74 -23.78 -14.69 37.09
C ALA A 74 -24.16 -16.13 37.32
N TYR A 75 -24.63 -16.47 38.55
CA TYR A 75 -25.00 -17.83 38.91
C TYR A 75 -26.14 -18.40 38.07
N ASN A 76 -27.01 -17.56 37.53
CA ASN A 76 -28.09 -17.96 36.60
C ASN A 76 -27.55 -18.70 35.37
N TYR A 77 -26.31 -18.42 34.99
CA TYR A 77 -25.62 -18.98 33.81
C TYR A 77 -24.45 -19.90 34.20
N TYR A 78 -24.35 -20.30 35.43
CA TYR A 78 -23.25 -21.17 35.92
C TYR A 78 -23.08 -22.42 35.05
N GLY A 79 -21.86 -22.64 34.53
CA GLY A 79 -21.53 -23.77 33.63
C GLY A 79 -22.06 -23.61 32.18
N ARG A 80 -22.66 -22.46 31.83
CA ARG A 80 -23.26 -22.24 30.51
C ARG A 80 -22.88 -20.90 29.86
N TRP A 81 -21.92 -20.17 30.42
CA TRP A 81 -21.50 -18.88 29.89
C TRP A 81 -20.91 -18.96 28.49
N ILE A 82 -20.03 -19.92 28.27
CA ILE A 82 -19.29 -20.04 27.00
C ILE A 82 -20.28 -20.25 25.85
N GLY A 83 -20.13 -19.43 24.80
CA GLY A 83 -20.99 -19.46 23.62
C GLY A 83 -22.31 -18.70 23.76
N GLN A 84 -22.65 -18.15 24.96
CA GLN A 84 -23.79 -17.22 25.06
C GLN A 84 -23.49 -15.90 24.36
N VAL A 85 -24.54 -15.29 23.82
CA VAL A 85 -24.43 -13.97 23.19
C VAL A 85 -24.90 -12.91 24.19
N ILE A 86 -24.08 -11.91 24.39
CA ILE A 86 -24.39 -10.74 25.21
C ILE A 86 -24.89 -9.64 24.28
N TYR A 87 -26.10 -9.16 24.54
CA TYR A 87 -26.68 -7.95 23.96
C TYR A 87 -26.55 -6.84 24.98
N LEU A 88 -25.90 -5.75 24.63
CA LEU A 88 -25.60 -4.66 25.54
C LEU A 88 -26.05 -3.34 24.96
N GLU A 89 -26.72 -2.54 25.76
CA GLU A 89 -27.08 -1.16 25.45
C GLU A 89 -26.60 -0.23 26.57
N ILE A 90 -26.04 0.89 26.17
CA ILE A 90 -25.64 1.96 27.08
C ILE A 90 -26.56 3.15 26.82
N GLY A 91 -27.13 3.67 27.87
CA GLY A 91 -28.10 4.78 27.79
C GLY A 91 -27.68 5.98 28.62
N ILE A 92 -28.11 7.14 28.21
CA ILE A 92 -27.99 8.40 28.97
C ILE A 92 -29.37 8.98 29.28
N ASP A 93 -29.54 9.46 30.50
CA ASP A 93 -30.78 10.17 30.87
C ASP A 93 -30.80 11.52 30.17
N THR A 94 -31.78 11.74 29.29
CA THR A 94 -31.88 12.90 28.40
C THR A 94 -32.67 14.07 28.99
N ASN A 95 -33.35 13.87 30.11
CA ASN A 95 -34.12 14.93 30.79
C ASN A 95 -34.31 14.67 32.28
N GLN A 96 -34.81 15.69 33.01
CA GLN A 96 -35.06 15.62 34.46
C GLN A 96 -36.10 14.56 34.87
N TRP A 97 -36.86 14.03 33.91
CA TRP A 97 -37.95 13.07 34.15
C TRP A 97 -37.48 11.61 34.01
N GLY A 98 -36.15 11.38 33.84
CA GLY A 98 -35.61 10.06 33.77
C GLY A 98 -35.89 9.30 32.46
N THR A 99 -36.13 10.02 31.38
CA THR A 99 -36.16 9.41 30.04
C THR A 99 -34.73 9.06 29.63
N THR A 100 -34.50 7.80 29.36
CA THR A 100 -33.18 7.31 28.94
C THR A 100 -33.22 7.00 27.46
N GLU A 101 -32.29 7.56 26.68
CA GLU A 101 -32.04 7.13 25.30
C GLU A 101 -30.94 6.06 25.28
N TRP A 102 -31.23 4.97 24.63
CA TRP A 102 -30.38 3.77 24.61
C TRP A 102 -29.71 3.61 23.27
N VAL A 103 -28.39 3.38 23.31
CA VAL A 103 -27.57 3.11 22.14
C VAL A 103 -27.09 1.65 22.24
N PRO A 104 -27.49 0.79 21.28
CA PRO A 104 -27.05 -0.60 21.27
C PRO A 104 -25.59 -0.68 20.89
N LEU A 105 -24.87 -1.65 21.48
CA LEU A 105 -23.56 -2.09 21.04
C LEU A 105 -23.68 -3.33 20.16
N THR A 106 -22.61 -3.68 19.48
CA THR A 106 -22.47 -4.97 18.78
C THR A 106 -22.76 -6.14 19.71
N PRO A 107 -23.46 -7.20 19.26
CA PRO A 107 -23.59 -8.42 20.03
C PRO A 107 -22.25 -9.15 20.20
N TYR A 108 -21.92 -9.56 21.42
CA TYR A 108 -20.66 -10.25 21.75
C TYR A 108 -20.92 -11.68 22.17
N THR A 109 -20.13 -12.62 21.68
CA THR A 109 -20.18 -14.04 22.07
C THR A 109 -19.15 -14.31 23.15
N VAL A 110 -19.56 -14.88 24.28
CA VAL A 110 -18.70 -15.19 25.42
C VAL A 110 -17.70 -16.29 25.04
N THR A 111 -16.42 -16.00 25.24
CA THR A 111 -15.28 -16.91 25.00
C THR A 111 -14.67 -17.43 26.29
N GLU A 112 -14.69 -16.61 27.34
CA GLU A 112 -14.11 -16.95 28.62
C GLU A 112 -15.05 -16.54 29.77
N ALA A 113 -15.06 -17.33 30.83
CA ALA A 113 -15.80 -17.01 32.05
C ALA A 113 -15.00 -17.51 33.27
N GLU A 114 -14.46 -16.58 34.03
CA GLU A 114 -13.65 -16.87 35.22
C GLU A 114 -14.42 -16.51 36.49
N TRP A 115 -14.47 -17.43 37.42
CA TRP A 115 -15.20 -17.30 38.69
C TRP A 115 -14.27 -16.95 39.83
N ASP A 116 -14.64 -15.91 40.56
CA ASP A 116 -14.15 -15.65 41.91
C ASP A 116 -15.26 -15.95 42.95
N VAL A 117 -14.93 -15.80 44.22
CA VAL A 117 -15.87 -16.10 45.33
C VAL A 117 -17.18 -15.32 45.21
N GLN A 118 -17.11 -14.07 44.73
CA GLN A 118 -18.27 -13.15 44.70
C GLN A 118 -18.61 -12.61 43.30
N SER A 119 -17.89 -13.01 42.29
CA SER A 119 -18.04 -12.47 40.95
C SER A 119 -17.70 -13.47 39.87
N CYS A 120 -18.07 -13.11 38.63
CA CYS A 120 -17.67 -13.83 37.43
C CYS A 120 -17.18 -12.81 36.38
N HIS A 121 -15.92 -12.91 36.00
CA HIS A 121 -15.32 -12.14 34.93
C HIS A 121 -15.60 -12.81 33.60
N ILE A 122 -16.10 -12.04 32.65
CA ILE A 122 -16.53 -12.48 31.32
C ILE A 122 -15.69 -11.76 30.28
N LYS A 123 -15.14 -12.54 29.33
CA LYS A 123 -14.61 -12.00 28.06
C LYS A 123 -15.47 -12.48 26.92
N ALA A 124 -15.75 -11.59 26.01
CA ALA A 124 -16.58 -11.88 24.85
C ALA A 124 -16.05 -11.15 23.61
N VAL A 125 -16.32 -11.70 22.45
CA VAL A 125 -15.86 -11.19 21.17
C VAL A 125 -17.04 -11.01 20.21
N ASP A 126 -16.91 -10.08 19.29
CA ASP A 126 -17.92 -9.83 18.26
C ASP A 126 -17.99 -10.94 17.20
N ASN A 127 -18.90 -10.79 16.25
CA ASN A 127 -19.11 -11.77 15.19
C ASN A 127 -17.96 -11.86 14.17
N MET A 128 -16.97 -10.97 14.18
CA MET A 128 -15.79 -11.06 13.32
C MET A 128 -15.00 -12.35 13.60
N ALA A 129 -14.97 -12.80 14.85
CA ALA A 129 -14.34 -14.07 15.23
C ALA A 129 -14.93 -15.28 14.50
N LYS A 130 -16.19 -15.22 14.05
CA LYS A 130 -16.83 -16.32 13.32
C LYS A 130 -16.24 -16.55 11.92
N PHE A 131 -15.51 -15.57 11.39
CA PHE A 131 -14.79 -15.71 10.12
C PHE A 131 -13.45 -16.46 10.25
N ASP A 132 -12.99 -16.78 11.45
CA ASP A 132 -11.76 -17.57 11.69
C ASP A 132 -11.89 -19.06 11.37
N LYS A 133 -12.98 -19.45 10.74
CA LYS A 133 -13.15 -20.82 10.25
C LYS A 133 -12.22 -21.08 9.07
N PRO A 134 -11.63 -22.31 9.01
CA PRO A 134 -10.81 -22.69 7.87
C PRO A 134 -11.57 -22.54 6.55
N ALA A 135 -10.95 -21.85 5.60
CA ALA A 135 -11.51 -21.62 4.28
C ALA A 135 -11.04 -22.72 3.32
N THR A 136 -12.01 -23.42 2.71
CA THR A 136 -11.76 -24.16 1.48
C THR A 136 -12.07 -23.25 0.32
N PHE A 137 -11.04 -22.66 -0.27
CA PHE A 137 -11.20 -21.74 -1.36
C PHE A 137 -11.08 -22.46 -2.69
N THR A 138 -12.17 -22.64 -3.39
CA THR A 138 -12.20 -23.13 -4.76
C THR A 138 -12.76 -22.03 -5.65
N GLY A 139 -11.86 -21.22 -6.25
CA GLY A 139 -12.15 -20.36 -7.38
C GLY A 139 -13.37 -19.44 -7.24
N THR A 140 -13.52 -18.73 -6.13
CA THR A 140 -14.64 -17.79 -5.96
C THR A 140 -14.43 -16.59 -6.89
N SER A 141 -15.37 -16.39 -7.79
CA SER A 141 -15.48 -15.25 -8.67
C SER A 141 -16.88 -14.66 -8.52
N GLY A 142 -16.98 -13.34 -8.44
CA GLY A 142 -18.25 -12.65 -8.30
C GLY A 142 -18.05 -11.16 -8.06
N THR A 143 -19.16 -10.44 -7.96
CA THR A 143 -19.12 -9.04 -7.51
C THR A 143 -18.72 -8.97 -6.03
N LEU A 144 -18.36 -7.79 -5.55
CA LEU A 144 -18.09 -7.56 -4.13
C LEU A 144 -19.23 -8.10 -3.25
N TYR A 145 -20.48 -7.80 -3.61
CA TYR A 145 -21.67 -8.29 -2.89
C TYR A 145 -21.79 -9.81 -2.87
N ASP A 146 -21.55 -10.47 -4.02
CA ASP A 146 -21.67 -11.92 -4.12
C ASP A 146 -20.67 -12.63 -3.22
N ILE A 147 -19.41 -12.15 -3.21
CA ILE A 147 -18.35 -12.75 -2.40
C ILE A 147 -18.59 -12.46 -0.90
N LEU A 148 -18.97 -11.24 -0.52
CA LEU A 148 -19.33 -10.92 0.87
C LEU A 148 -20.50 -11.78 1.35
N SER A 149 -21.55 -11.91 0.55
CA SER A 149 -22.71 -12.77 0.87
C SER A 149 -22.28 -14.23 1.07
N PHE A 150 -21.39 -14.74 0.22
CA PHE A 150 -20.83 -16.08 0.37
C PHE A 150 -20.07 -16.24 1.70
N LEU A 151 -19.18 -15.29 2.02
CA LEU A 151 -18.39 -15.32 3.26
C LEU A 151 -19.30 -15.25 4.49
N CYS A 152 -20.28 -14.35 4.50
CA CYS A 152 -21.26 -14.20 5.57
C CYS A 152 -22.06 -15.48 5.80
N ASN A 153 -22.55 -16.10 4.73
CA ASN A 153 -23.26 -17.36 4.82
C ASN A 153 -22.39 -18.50 5.41
N ARG A 154 -21.10 -18.55 5.07
CA ARG A 154 -20.15 -19.54 5.60
C ARG A 154 -19.81 -19.29 7.06
N ALA A 155 -19.66 -18.03 7.44
CA ALA A 155 -19.41 -17.64 8.82
C ALA A 155 -20.66 -17.84 9.72
N GLY A 156 -21.85 -17.71 9.15
CA GLY A 156 -23.12 -17.64 9.88
C GLY A 156 -23.35 -16.26 10.49
N VAL A 157 -22.98 -15.22 9.74
CA VAL A 157 -23.11 -13.80 10.10
C VAL A 157 -24.00 -13.13 9.03
N GLY A 158 -24.81 -12.17 9.41
CA GLY A 158 -25.58 -11.37 8.46
C GLY A 158 -24.69 -10.43 7.65
N LEU A 159 -25.15 -10.03 6.47
CA LEU A 159 -24.52 -8.96 5.69
C LEU A 159 -25.35 -7.68 5.85
N GLY A 160 -24.79 -6.69 6.53
CA GLY A 160 -25.45 -5.40 6.82
C GLY A 160 -25.38 -4.40 5.66
N MET A 161 -25.16 -4.88 4.43
CA MET A 161 -25.03 -4.06 3.24
C MET A 161 -25.90 -4.59 2.10
N THR A 162 -26.49 -3.69 1.35
CA THR A 162 -27.21 -4.00 0.13
C THR A 162 -26.28 -4.10 -1.07
N GLN A 163 -26.74 -4.73 -2.15
CA GLN A 163 -25.98 -4.81 -3.39
C GLN A 163 -25.67 -3.41 -3.97
N ASN A 164 -26.56 -2.44 -3.80
CA ASN A 164 -26.33 -1.08 -4.31
C ASN A 164 -25.22 -0.37 -3.52
N GLU A 165 -25.23 -0.49 -2.19
CA GLU A 165 -24.15 0.06 -1.36
C GLU A 165 -22.80 -0.56 -1.70
N CYS A 166 -22.73 -1.88 -1.93
CA CYS A 166 -21.50 -2.54 -2.36
C CYS A 166 -20.96 -2.01 -3.71
N ARG A 167 -21.85 -1.58 -4.61
CA ARG A 167 -21.46 -1.01 -5.92
C ARG A 167 -20.80 0.37 -5.82
N GLU A 168 -21.00 1.08 -4.72
CA GLU A 168 -20.42 2.41 -4.50
C GLU A 168 -18.95 2.34 -4.06
N PHE A 169 -18.46 1.15 -3.68
CA PHE A 169 -17.07 0.95 -3.31
C PHE A 169 -16.18 0.83 -4.56
N PRO A 170 -14.88 1.18 -4.46
CA PRO A 170 -13.90 0.85 -5.48
C PRO A 170 -14.01 -0.62 -5.87
N ASN A 171 -13.94 -0.89 -7.16
CA ASN A 171 -14.12 -2.22 -7.75
C ASN A 171 -15.47 -2.91 -7.45
N GLY A 172 -16.43 -2.25 -6.80
CA GLY A 172 -17.71 -2.84 -6.37
C GLY A 172 -18.62 -3.30 -7.51
N THR A 173 -18.47 -2.72 -8.70
CA THR A 173 -19.23 -3.11 -9.92
C THR A 173 -18.52 -4.19 -10.74
N ARG A 174 -17.26 -4.51 -10.44
CA ARG A 174 -16.45 -5.46 -11.19
C ARG A 174 -16.67 -6.90 -10.72
N THR A 175 -16.42 -7.85 -11.59
CA THR A 175 -16.26 -9.24 -11.20
C THR A 175 -14.83 -9.44 -10.71
N LEU A 176 -14.68 -9.69 -9.42
CA LEU A 176 -13.42 -10.00 -8.78
C LEU A 176 -13.20 -11.52 -8.82
N THR A 177 -12.00 -11.93 -9.19
CA THR A 177 -11.62 -13.35 -9.22
C THR A 177 -10.35 -13.53 -8.42
N CYS A 178 -10.35 -14.46 -7.49
CA CYS A 178 -9.17 -14.75 -6.69
C CYS A 178 -8.12 -15.52 -7.48
N ASP A 179 -6.90 -15.03 -7.46
CA ASP A 179 -5.77 -15.71 -8.09
C ASP A 179 -5.38 -16.97 -7.30
N PRO A 180 -5.34 -18.16 -7.94
CA PRO A 180 -4.91 -19.39 -7.27
C PRO A 180 -3.51 -19.31 -6.66
N ARG A 181 -2.62 -18.50 -7.21
CA ARG A 181 -1.26 -18.32 -6.69
C ARG A 181 -1.23 -17.67 -5.30
N GLY A 182 -2.23 -16.86 -4.95
CA GLY A 182 -2.40 -16.29 -3.62
C GLY A 182 -3.08 -17.19 -2.59
N GLN A 183 -3.53 -18.38 -2.97
CA GLN A 183 -4.29 -19.26 -2.06
C GLN A 183 -3.51 -19.70 -0.81
N GLY A 184 -2.19 -19.75 -0.87
CA GLY A 184 -1.36 -20.10 0.28
C GLY A 184 -1.48 -19.14 1.48
N SER A 185 -1.87 -17.90 1.24
CA SER A 185 -2.14 -16.88 2.28
C SER A 185 -3.57 -16.92 2.83
N LEU A 186 -4.47 -17.68 2.22
CA LEU A 186 -5.89 -17.72 2.53
C LEU A 186 -6.21 -18.96 3.40
N LYS A 187 -6.00 -18.84 4.69
CA LYS A 187 -6.23 -19.93 5.64
C LYS A 187 -7.65 -19.92 6.22
N THR A 188 -8.21 -18.73 6.38
CA THR A 188 -9.53 -18.53 6.99
C THR A 188 -10.42 -17.66 6.11
N TYR A 189 -11.74 -17.66 6.36
CA TYR A 189 -12.65 -16.71 5.69
C TYR A 189 -12.32 -15.27 6.06
N ARG A 190 -11.74 -15.01 7.24
CA ARG A 190 -11.28 -13.69 7.65
C ARG A 190 -10.11 -13.18 6.80
N ASP A 191 -9.23 -14.07 6.34
CA ASP A 191 -8.16 -13.70 5.41
C ASP A 191 -8.72 -13.29 4.05
N ILE A 192 -9.70 -14.04 3.54
CA ILE A 192 -10.38 -13.69 2.28
C ILE A 192 -11.09 -12.35 2.41
N LEU A 193 -11.80 -12.13 3.52
CA LEU A 193 -12.48 -10.88 3.82
C LEU A 193 -11.51 -9.69 3.83
N SER A 194 -10.31 -9.86 4.40
CA SER A 194 -9.28 -8.83 4.40
C SER A 194 -8.87 -8.41 3.00
N TRP A 195 -8.51 -9.37 2.16
CA TRP A 195 -8.10 -9.08 0.79
C TRP A 195 -9.23 -8.46 -0.04
N LEU A 196 -10.47 -8.91 0.21
CA LEU A 196 -11.64 -8.36 -0.48
C LEU A 196 -11.93 -6.92 -0.03
N ALA A 197 -11.90 -6.64 1.28
CA ALA A 197 -12.09 -5.29 1.83
C ALA A 197 -10.97 -4.35 1.36
N GLN A 198 -9.73 -4.84 1.26
CA GLN A 198 -8.62 -4.08 0.70
C GLN A 198 -8.84 -3.76 -0.78
N ALA A 199 -9.33 -4.73 -1.59
CA ALA A 199 -9.65 -4.49 -3.00
C ALA A 199 -10.81 -3.47 -3.18
N ALA A 200 -11.63 -3.30 -2.15
CA ALA A 200 -12.69 -2.29 -2.07
C ALA A 200 -12.24 -0.99 -1.37
N ALA A 201 -10.93 -0.79 -1.15
CA ALA A 201 -10.34 0.34 -0.43
C ALA A 201 -11.05 0.67 0.91
N SER A 202 -11.34 -0.36 1.69
CA SER A 202 -12.16 -0.29 2.89
C SER A 202 -11.58 -1.13 4.04
N PHE A 203 -12.20 -1.06 5.20
CA PHE A 203 -12.01 -2.01 6.29
C PHE A 203 -13.32 -2.73 6.61
N ALA A 204 -13.22 -3.92 7.20
CA ALA A 204 -14.36 -4.73 7.60
C ALA A 204 -14.59 -4.61 9.10
N THR A 205 -15.84 -4.44 9.51
CA THR A 205 -16.24 -4.39 10.92
C THR A 205 -17.62 -5.00 11.10
N ILE A 206 -18.00 -5.27 12.33
CA ILE A 206 -19.33 -5.75 12.70
C ILE A 206 -20.16 -4.56 13.17
N ASP A 207 -21.32 -4.37 12.60
CA ASP A 207 -22.23 -3.31 12.99
C ASP A 207 -22.95 -3.61 14.32
N ARG A 208 -23.78 -2.68 14.77
CA ARG A 208 -24.53 -2.80 16.03
C ARG A 208 -25.65 -3.84 16.00
N ASN A 209 -25.99 -4.36 14.83
CA ASN A 209 -26.93 -5.49 14.68
C ASN A 209 -26.19 -6.84 14.72
N GLY A 210 -24.87 -6.83 14.69
CA GLY A 210 -24.04 -8.01 14.60
C GLY A 210 -23.79 -8.48 13.18
N ASP A 211 -24.07 -7.64 12.19
CA ASP A 211 -23.89 -7.91 10.75
C ASP A 211 -22.56 -7.36 10.24
N LEU A 212 -21.99 -8.02 9.25
CA LEU A 212 -20.77 -7.57 8.58
C LEU A 212 -21.06 -6.35 7.72
N VAL A 213 -20.24 -5.31 7.87
CA VAL A 213 -20.24 -4.13 7.01
C VAL A 213 -18.81 -3.77 6.59
N LEU A 214 -18.68 -3.21 5.38
CA LEU A 214 -17.46 -2.52 4.97
C LEU A 214 -17.64 -1.02 5.22
N ARG A 215 -16.56 -0.37 5.66
CA ARG A 215 -16.53 1.09 5.83
C ARG A 215 -15.29 1.66 5.16
N ARG A 216 -15.42 2.88 4.64
CA ARG A 216 -14.32 3.65 4.06
C ARG A 216 -13.79 4.65 5.08
N PHE A 217 -12.53 5.02 4.93
CA PHE A 217 -11.92 6.11 5.70
C PHE A 217 -12.19 7.48 5.07
N THR A 218 -12.71 7.51 3.86
CA THR A 218 -13.05 8.75 3.15
C THR A 218 -14.49 9.15 3.44
N LYS A 219 -14.68 10.39 3.86
CA LYS A 219 -15.98 11.04 4.00
C LYS A 219 -15.83 12.53 3.67
N ASP A 220 -16.83 13.11 3.07
CA ASP A 220 -16.84 14.53 2.70
C ASP A 220 -17.16 15.45 3.88
N THR A 221 -17.80 14.92 4.92
CA THR A 221 -18.26 15.71 6.08
C THR A 221 -17.73 15.13 7.38
N ASP A 222 -17.50 16.01 8.36
CA ASP A 222 -17.18 15.59 9.71
C ASP A 222 -18.45 15.04 10.39
N ASP A 223 -18.33 13.92 11.09
CA ASP A 223 -19.46 13.27 11.76
C ASP A 223 -19.80 13.94 13.09
N PHE A 224 -18.76 14.42 13.80
CA PHE A 224 -18.93 15.12 15.05
C PHE A 224 -17.81 16.13 15.32
N MET A 225 -18.07 17.02 16.25
CA MET A 225 -17.08 17.99 16.75
C MET A 225 -16.66 17.59 18.15
N CYS A 226 -15.37 17.71 18.44
CA CYS A 226 -14.84 17.57 19.77
C CYS A 226 -14.19 18.87 20.21
N SER A 227 -14.84 19.60 21.08
CA SER A 227 -14.32 20.85 21.66
C SER A 227 -13.56 20.58 22.96
N ASN A 228 -12.99 21.63 23.52
CA ASN A 228 -12.35 21.56 24.83
C ASN A 228 -13.33 21.29 26.01
N LEU A 229 -14.62 21.31 25.77
CA LEU A 229 -15.64 20.97 26.77
C LEU A 229 -15.96 19.47 26.78
N GLU A 230 -15.74 18.80 25.64
CA GLU A 230 -16.07 17.38 25.46
C GLU A 230 -14.87 16.46 25.66
N ARG A 231 -13.65 16.98 25.78
CA ARG A 231 -12.45 16.19 26.03
C ARG A 231 -11.88 16.43 27.42
N TYR A 232 -11.30 15.36 27.98
CA TYR A 232 -10.53 15.49 29.20
C TYR A 232 -9.15 16.10 28.91
N MET A 233 -8.52 16.69 29.93
CA MET A 233 -7.18 17.22 29.79
C MET A 233 -6.19 16.09 29.50
N GLY A 234 -5.39 16.24 28.44
CA GLY A 234 -4.32 15.29 28.12
C GLY A 234 -4.35 14.69 26.71
N GLY A 235 -5.26 15.12 25.83
CA GLY A 235 -5.24 14.67 24.44
C GLY A 235 -3.98 15.14 23.68
N THR A 236 -3.50 14.34 22.75
CA THR A 236 -2.35 14.60 21.90
C THR A 236 -2.76 14.67 20.43
N TRP A 237 -2.11 15.53 19.68
CA TRP A 237 -2.27 15.67 18.23
C TRP A 237 -0.90 15.83 17.59
N SER A 238 -0.71 15.18 16.45
CA SER A 238 0.48 15.40 15.63
C SER A 238 0.46 16.81 15.01
N ASP A 239 1.65 17.35 14.74
CA ASP A 239 1.83 18.62 14.04
C ASP A 239 1.83 18.46 12.51
N PHE A 240 1.52 17.28 12.02
CA PHE A 240 1.44 16.95 10.59
C PHE A 240 0.09 16.31 10.23
N GLU A 241 -0.30 16.47 8.99
CA GLU A 241 -1.40 15.75 8.38
C GLU A 241 -0.86 14.51 7.68
N THR A 242 -1.41 13.34 7.97
CA THR A 242 -1.11 12.10 7.25
C THR A 242 -1.90 12.08 5.95
N LYS A 243 -1.23 11.77 4.85
CA LYS A 243 -1.82 11.60 3.52
C LYS A 243 -1.09 10.52 2.74
N TYR A 244 -1.82 9.85 1.87
CA TYR A 244 -1.29 8.88 0.93
C TYR A 244 -1.42 9.42 -0.49
N THR A 245 -0.37 9.27 -1.29
CA THR A 245 -0.35 9.66 -2.71
C THR A 245 0.08 8.52 -3.62
N GLY A 246 0.38 7.36 -3.06
CA GLY A 246 0.77 6.19 -3.82
C GLY A 246 0.26 4.89 -3.21
N ILE A 247 0.16 3.88 -4.05
CA ILE A 247 -0.06 2.48 -3.66
C ILE A 247 0.97 1.60 -4.34
N SER A 248 1.37 0.53 -3.66
CA SER A 248 2.20 -0.53 -4.23
C SER A 248 1.47 -1.86 -4.16
N VAL A 249 1.55 -2.66 -5.23
CA VAL A 249 0.89 -3.97 -5.35
C VAL A 249 1.89 -4.99 -5.85
N THR A 250 2.09 -6.07 -5.10
CA THR A 250 2.97 -7.17 -5.49
C THR A 250 2.27 -8.08 -6.50
N ASN A 251 2.95 -8.38 -7.61
CA ASN A 251 2.48 -9.28 -8.65
C ASN A 251 2.85 -10.72 -8.28
N LEU A 252 1.86 -11.54 -7.97
CA LEU A 252 2.06 -12.93 -7.51
C LEU A 252 2.72 -13.85 -8.56
N GLY A 253 2.62 -13.51 -9.84
CA GLY A 253 3.22 -14.30 -10.93
C GLY A 253 4.70 -14.03 -11.13
N GLU A 254 5.13 -12.79 -10.91
CA GLU A 254 6.45 -12.29 -11.25
C GLU A 254 7.31 -11.98 -10.02
N ASN A 255 6.71 -11.99 -8.83
CA ASN A 255 7.30 -11.51 -7.57
C ASN A 255 7.86 -10.08 -7.66
N THR A 256 7.23 -9.26 -8.50
CA THR A 256 7.58 -7.86 -8.71
C THR A 256 6.49 -6.96 -8.16
N THR A 257 6.81 -5.72 -7.80
CA THR A 257 5.83 -4.77 -7.29
C THR A 257 5.56 -3.68 -8.32
N SER A 258 4.29 -3.46 -8.62
CA SER A 258 3.83 -2.32 -9.41
C SER A 258 3.51 -1.16 -8.50
N TYR A 259 3.99 0.03 -8.84
CA TYR A 259 3.74 1.27 -8.13
C TYR A 259 2.81 2.19 -8.93
N TYR A 260 1.79 2.70 -8.26
CA TYR A 260 0.82 3.66 -8.81
C TYR A 260 0.81 4.89 -7.89
N HIS A 261 0.79 6.07 -8.45
CA HIS A 261 0.79 7.31 -7.67
C HIS A 261 -0.14 8.36 -8.27
N ALA A 262 -0.57 9.29 -7.42
CA ALA A 262 -1.31 10.48 -7.82
C ALA A 262 -0.43 11.39 -8.70
N GLU A 263 -1.04 12.40 -9.32
CA GLU A 263 -0.32 13.38 -10.13
C GLU A 263 0.82 14.05 -9.36
N THR A 264 0.60 14.34 -8.07
CA THR A 264 1.64 14.82 -7.15
C THR A 264 1.95 13.73 -6.12
N ASP A 265 3.15 13.15 -6.20
CA ASP A 265 3.59 12.08 -5.28
C ASP A 265 4.40 12.68 -4.11
N ASP A 266 3.70 13.35 -3.20
CA ASP A 266 4.27 14.05 -2.04
C ASP A 266 3.78 13.49 -0.69
N GLY A 267 3.18 12.32 -0.69
CA GLY A 267 2.65 11.62 0.48
C GLY A 267 3.26 10.23 0.68
N LEU A 268 2.64 9.50 1.60
CA LEU A 268 2.99 8.11 1.89
C LEU A 268 2.55 7.18 0.76
N THR A 269 3.18 6.02 0.67
CA THR A 269 2.77 4.91 -0.19
C THR A 269 2.11 3.83 0.65
N MET A 270 0.90 3.43 0.29
CA MET A 270 0.21 2.33 0.94
C MET A 270 0.55 1.01 0.23
N ASN A 271 1.10 0.07 0.98
CA ASN A 271 1.38 -1.25 0.44
C ASN A 271 0.14 -2.14 0.53
N LEU A 272 -0.31 -2.62 -0.62
CA LEU A 272 -1.45 -3.55 -0.73
C LEU A 272 -1.01 -5.02 -0.79
N GLY A 273 0.29 -5.27 -0.79
CA GLY A 273 0.82 -6.61 -0.84
C GLY A 273 0.44 -7.40 -2.09
N GLY A 274 0.53 -8.71 -1.99
CA GLY A 274 0.15 -9.66 -3.04
C GLY A 274 -1.35 -9.97 -3.05
N ASN A 275 -2.23 -8.98 -3.00
CA ASN A 275 -3.68 -9.18 -2.95
C ASN A 275 -4.18 -10.05 -4.11
N PRO A 276 -4.73 -11.26 -3.84
CA PRO A 276 -5.15 -12.20 -4.88
C PRO A 276 -6.29 -11.71 -5.77
N PHE A 277 -7.10 -10.76 -5.30
CA PHE A 277 -8.22 -10.19 -6.08
C PHE A 277 -7.78 -9.10 -7.06
N LEU A 278 -6.52 -8.65 -6.98
CA LEU A 278 -5.98 -7.59 -7.84
C LEU A 278 -4.98 -8.11 -8.88
N GLN A 279 -4.98 -9.42 -9.18
CA GLN A 279 -3.99 -10.07 -10.05
C GLN A 279 -4.53 -10.49 -11.41
N LEU A 280 -5.80 -10.93 -11.49
CA LEU A 280 -6.36 -11.55 -12.68
C LEU A 280 -7.22 -10.60 -13.51
N GLY A 281 -7.03 -10.64 -14.82
CA GLY A 281 -7.75 -9.84 -15.79
C GLY A 281 -6.86 -9.45 -16.97
N LEU A 282 -7.41 -8.73 -17.93
CA LEU A 282 -6.59 -8.06 -18.94
C LEU A 282 -5.71 -6.99 -18.25
N ARG A 283 -4.51 -6.75 -18.75
CA ARG A 283 -3.56 -5.80 -18.14
C ARG A 283 -4.19 -4.43 -17.84
N GLN A 284 -4.98 -3.92 -18.77
CA GLN A 284 -5.70 -2.64 -18.59
C GLN A 284 -6.77 -2.69 -17.49
N ASP A 285 -7.45 -3.83 -17.30
CA ASP A 285 -8.48 -3.99 -16.28
C ASP A 285 -7.85 -4.09 -14.89
N VAL A 286 -6.73 -4.82 -14.77
CA VAL A 286 -5.93 -4.90 -13.53
C VAL A 286 -5.39 -3.53 -13.14
N LYS A 287 -4.88 -2.77 -14.12
CA LYS A 287 -4.44 -1.39 -13.89
C LYS A 287 -5.60 -0.52 -13.39
N ALA A 288 -6.75 -0.56 -14.07
CA ALA A 288 -7.92 0.22 -13.69
C ALA A 288 -8.44 -0.13 -12.28
N MET A 289 -8.41 -1.43 -11.89
CA MET A 289 -8.77 -1.83 -10.51
C MET A 289 -7.87 -1.17 -9.46
N ARG A 290 -6.58 -1.08 -9.73
CA ARG A 290 -5.59 -0.49 -8.81
C ARG A 290 -5.71 1.03 -8.77
N GLU A 291 -5.98 1.66 -9.91
CA GLU A 291 -6.22 3.11 -10.01
C GLU A 291 -7.50 3.54 -9.27
N GLU A 292 -8.56 2.72 -9.26
CA GLU A 292 -9.75 3.00 -8.44
C GLU A 292 -9.44 3.00 -6.94
N ILE A 293 -8.56 2.09 -6.48
CA ILE A 293 -8.10 2.09 -5.08
C ILE A 293 -7.27 3.34 -4.79
N LEU A 294 -6.35 3.70 -5.69
CA LEU A 294 -5.53 4.90 -5.53
C LEU A 294 -6.40 6.16 -5.42
N ALA A 295 -7.40 6.29 -6.30
CA ALA A 295 -8.32 7.43 -6.28
C ALA A 295 -9.10 7.58 -4.97
N GLU A 296 -9.38 6.49 -4.27
CA GLU A 296 -9.97 6.52 -2.93
C GLU A 296 -8.92 6.87 -1.87
N VAL A 297 -7.74 6.25 -1.95
CA VAL A 297 -6.65 6.40 -0.97
C VAL A 297 -6.11 7.84 -0.95
N GLU A 298 -5.97 8.49 -2.08
CA GLU A 298 -5.46 9.88 -2.16
C GLU A 298 -6.39 10.93 -1.50
N GLN A 299 -7.65 10.56 -1.25
CA GLN A 299 -8.61 11.42 -0.55
C GLN A 299 -8.51 11.28 0.98
N ILE A 300 -7.84 10.25 1.47
CA ILE A 300 -7.73 10.00 2.92
C ILE A 300 -6.70 10.96 3.51
N ARG A 301 -7.17 11.90 4.33
CA ARG A 301 -6.33 12.89 5.01
C ARG A 301 -6.81 13.10 6.43
N TRP A 302 -5.89 13.06 7.38
CA TRP A 302 -6.22 13.30 8.80
C TRP A 302 -4.97 13.70 9.59
N THR A 303 -5.20 14.33 10.74
CA THR A 303 -4.19 14.54 11.75
C THR A 303 -4.24 13.38 12.75
N PRO A 304 -3.16 12.62 12.98
CA PRO A 304 -3.10 11.60 14.02
C PRO A 304 -3.35 12.20 15.41
N PHE A 305 -4.10 11.48 16.23
CA PHE A 305 -4.50 11.92 17.56
C PHE A 305 -4.73 10.76 18.52
N ASP A 306 -4.69 11.08 19.81
CA ASP A 306 -5.09 10.23 20.93
C ASP A 306 -5.80 11.12 21.95
N VAL A 307 -7.10 10.89 22.16
CA VAL A 307 -7.93 11.74 22.99
C VAL A 307 -8.90 10.92 23.82
N THR A 308 -8.89 11.17 25.13
CA THR A 308 -9.99 10.72 26.00
C THR A 308 -11.03 11.81 26.14
N MET A 309 -12.27 11.49 25.81
CA MET A 309 -13.39 12.43 25.85
C MET A 309 -14.53 11.93 26.72
N VAL A 310 -15.52 12.79 26.93
CA VAL A 310 -16.76 12.42 27.61
C VAL A 310 -17.38 11.21 26.93
N PRO A 311 -18.01 10.30 27.68
CA PRO A 311 -18.56 9.09 27.09
C PRO A 311 -19.59 9.43 26.00
N ASP A 312 -19.31 9.12 24.76
CA ASP A 312 -20.27 9.16 23.67
C ASP A 312 -20.22 7.84 22.91
N VAL A 313 -21.06 6.91 23.30
CA VAL A 313 -21.11 5.57 22.71
C VAL A 313 -21.76 5.52 21.33
N SER A 314 -22.18 6.65 20.79
CA SER A 314 -22.69 6.73 19.42
C SER A 314 -21.59 6.79 18.37
N ILE A 315 -20.34 7.02 18.78
CA ILE A 315 -19.16 7.07 17.90
C ILE A 315 -18.86 5.67 17.35
N ASP A 316 -18.56 5.62 16.07
CA ASP A 316 -18.21 4.40 15.34
C ASP A 316 -16.81 4.52 14.72
N LEU A 317 -16.18 3.38 14.40
CA LEU A 317 -14.94 3.34 13.63
C LEU A 317 -15.13 3.96 12.24
N GLY A 318 -14.16 4.75 11.79
CA GLY A 318 -14.20 5.47 10.52
C GLY A 318 -14.94 6.81 10.59
N ASP A 319 -15.53 7.19 11.73
CA ASP A 319 -16.13 8.52 11.89
C ASP A 319 -15.05 9.61 11.85
N ARG A 320 -15.40 10.76 11.26
CA ARG A 320 -14.52 11.93 11.22
C ARG A 320 -14.84 12.90 12.35
N VAL A 321 -13.78 13.36 12.99
CA VAL A 321 -13.85 14.32 14.10
C VAL A 321 -13.17 15.64 13.72
N ASP A 322 -13.84 16.76 14.04
CA ASP A 322 -13.30 18.12 13.97
C ASP A 322 -12.93 18.56 15.40
N PHE A 323 -11.62 18.66 15.68
CA PHE A 323 -11.11 19.04 17.00
C PHE A 323 -11.04 20.56 17.12
N ARG A 324 -12.01 21.16 17.76
CA ARG A 324 -12.08 22.61 17.94
C ARG A 324 -11.34 23.08 19.20
N HIS A 325 -10.83 24.29 19.11
CA HIS A 325 -10.09 24.95 20.21
C HIS A 325 -8.85 24.15 20.67
N THR A 326 -8.16 23.50 19.73
CA THR A 326 -6.91 22.79 20.01
C THR A 326 -5.75 23.78 20.03
N PRO A 327 -5.01 23.93 21.16
CA PRO A 327 -3.91 24.86 21.26
C PRO A 327 -2.76 24.52 20.28
N GLY A 328 -2.13 25.54 19.73
CA GLY A 328 -0.94 25.37 18.91
C GLY A 328 -1.17 25.07 17.42
N HIS A 329 -2.41 24.85 17.02
CA HIS A 329 -2.75 24.62 15.60
C HIS A 329 -3.31 25.88 14.95
N GLY A 330 -2.79 26.24 13.78
CA GLY A 330 -3.28 27.37 12.98
C GLY A 330 -4.66 27.13 12.35
N SER A 331 -5.00 25.87 12.12
CA SER A 331 -6.33 25.37 11.75
C SER A 331 -6.73 24.26 12.72
N TRP A 332 -8.01 24.00 12.86
CA TRP A 332 -8.46 22.90 13.71
C TRP A 332 -8.11 21.56 13.07
N PRO A 333 -7.41 20.66 13.80
CA PRO A 333 -7.08 19.35 13.28
C PRO A 333 -8.34 18.51 13.06
N LYS A 334 -8.33 17.73 12.00
CA LYS A 334 -9.39 16.78 11.67
C LYS A 334 -8.83 15.36 11.79
N GLY A 335 -9.55 14.52 12.51
CA GLY A 335 -9.16 13.13 12.74
C GLY A 335 -10.11 12.13 12.08
N ILE A 336 -9.66 10.88 12.02
CA ILE A 336 -10.46 9.72 11.67
C ILE A 336 -10.37 8.75 12.84
N VAL A 337 -11.49 8.30 13.38
CA VAL A 337 -11.53 7.35 14.50
C VAL A 337 -11.12 5.96 14.00
N MET A 338 -9.97 5.49 14.43
CA MET A 338 -9.41 4.20 14.03
C MET A 338 -9.36 3.19 15.19
N GLY A 339 -9.36 3.68 16.40
CA GLY A 339 -9.45 2.91 17.63
C GLY A 339 -10.48 3.52 18.58
N ILE A 340 -11.22 2.67 19.26
CA ILE A 340 -12.20 3.05 20.30
C ILE A 340 -11.98 2.14 21.49
N THR A 341 -11.72 2.73 22.65
CA THR A 341 -11.75 2.04 23.94
C THR A 341 -12.71 2.76 24.86
N TYR A 342 -13.75 2.06 25.28
CA TYR A 342 -14.75 2.61 26.18
C TYR A 342 -14.71 1.88 27.51
N LYS A 343 -14.64 2.62 28.58
CA LYS A 343 -14.71 2.09 29.95
C LYS A 343 -15.86 2.77 30.70
N PHE A 344 -16.83 1.99 31.13
CA PHE A 344 -17.99 2.52 31.80
C PHE A 344 -17.64 3.27 33.09
N GLY A 345 -18.12 4.51 33.17
CA GLY A 345 -17.84 5.42 34.30
C GLY A 345 -16.51 6.17 34.20
N SER A 346 -15.74 6.01 33.13
CA SER A 346 -14.46 6.70 32.94
C SER A 346 -14.52 7.68 31.76
N GLY A 347 -14.77 7.22 30.57
CA GLY A 347 -14.75 8.01 29.34
C GLY A 347 -14.67 7.11 28.13
N ILE A 348 -14.53 7.71 26.96
CA ILE A 348 -14.22 7.03 25.73
C ILE A 348 -12.88 7.56 25.22
N GLU A 349 -11.97 6.64 24.96
CA GLU A 349 -10.71 6.93 24.30
C GLU A 349 -10.85 6.66 22.82
N ILE A 350 -10.54 7.66 22.02
CA ILE A 350 -10.56 7.57 20.57
C ILE A 350 -9.18 7.89 20.02
N GLU A 351 -8.75 7.11 19.06
CA GLU A 351 -7.42 7.17 18.48
C GLU A 351 -7.48 7.24 16.96
N GLY A 352 -6.55 7.97 16.37
CA GLY A 352 -6.31 8.02 14.94
C GLY A 352 -4.82 7.93 14.67
N PHE A 353 -4.36 6.78 14.20
CA PHE A 353 -2.95 6.50 13.93
C PHE A 353 -2.52 7.05 12.57
N GLY A 354 -1.24 7.35 12.40
CA GLY A 354 -0.69 7.79 11.12
C GLY A 354 0.78 8.17 11.18
N LYS A 355 1.44 8.09 10.03
CA LYS A 355 2.86 8.41 9.86
C LYS A 355 3.05 9.79 9.23
N ASN A 356 4.19 10.41 9.52
CA ASN A 356 4.55 11.69 8.94
C ASN A 356 4.90 11.54 7.44
N PRO A 357 4.18 12.18 6.52
CA PRO A 357 4.47 12.11 5.09
C PRO A 357 5.86 12.65 4.71
N ALA A 358 6.41 13.57 5.48
CA ALA A 358 7.75 14.10 5.22
C ALA A 358 8.85 13.03 5.27
N LEU A 359 8.59 11.89 5.92
CA LEU A 359 9.51 10.75 5.94
C LEU A 359 9.50 9.97 4.62
N ALA A 360 8.48 10.14 3.78
CA ALA A 360 8.31 9.40 2.52
C ALA A 360 8.89 10.12 1.30
N THR A 361 9.21 11.41 1.41
CA THR A 361 9.62 12.25 0.26
C THR A 361 11.03 11.98 -0.27
N VAL A 362 11.78 11.08 0.36
CA VAL A 362 13.18 10.78 0.01
C VAL A 362 13.31 9.48 -0.82
N GLN A 363 12.25 8.68 -0.92
CA GLN A 363 12.32 7.37 -1.57
C GLN A 363 12.06 7.46 -3.08
N SER A 364 12.93 6.84 -3.87
CA SER A 364 12.72 6.66 -5.30
C SER A 364 11.58 5.68 -5.60
N LYS A 365 11.07 5.68 -6.84
CA LYS A 365 10.05 4.72 -7.30
C LYS A 365 10.47 3.27 -7.04
N ASN A 366 11.73 2.94 -7.35
CA ASN A 366 12.27 1.60 -7.13
C ASN A 366 12.31 1.23 -5.65
N GLU A 367 12.72 2.16 -4.77
CA GLU A 367 12.71 1.93 -3.32
C GLU A 367 11.30 1.68 -2.78
N LYS A 368 10.30 2.44 -3.25
CA LYS A 368 8.90 2.22 -2.89
C LYS A 368 8.37 0.86 -3.36
N GLN A 369 8.78 0.40 -4.56
CA GLN A 369 8.43 -0.93 -5.07
C GLN A 369 9.09 -2.03 -4.23
N ILE A 370 10.37 -1.90 -3.95
CA ILE A 370 11.13 -2.86 -3.15
C ILE A 370 10.58 -2.92 -1.72
N ALA A 371 10.28 -1.78 -1.11
CA ALA A 371 9.65 -1.72 0.21
C ALA A 371 8.32 -2.47 0.22
N GLY A 372 7.54 -2.39 -0.87
CA GLY A 372 6.32 -3.17 -1.03
C GLY A 372 6.57 -4.68 -0.97
N ILE A 373 7.59 -5.17 -1.69
CA ILE A 373 7.95 -6.58 -1.66
C ILE A 373 8.45 -7.00 -0.28
N LEU A 374 9.32 -6.20 0.34
CA LEU A 374 9.91 -6.51 1.64
C LEU A 374 8.86 -6.59 2.76
N SER A 375 7.83 -5.75 2.71
CA SER A 375 6.75 -5.79 3.71
C SER A 375 5.90 -7.06 3.65
N ASP A 376 5.86 -7.73 2.48
CA ASP A 376 5.14 -9.00 2.30
C ASP A 376 5.98 -10.23 2.70
N MET A 377 7.24 -10.02 3.03
CA MET A 377 8.15 -11.10 3.37
C MET A 377 7.92 -11.59 4.81
N ASN A 378 7.22 -12.70 4.92
CA ASN A 378 7.15 -13.47 6.16
C ASN A 378 8.16 -14.62 6.09
N ASN A 379 9.26 -14.50 6.86
CA ASN A 379 10.21 -15.55 7.24
C ASN A 379 11.22 -16.04 6.17
N GLN A 380 12.48 -15.73 6.38
CA GLN A 380 13.73 -16.42 5.92
C GLN A 380 13.58 -17.31 4.67
N VAL A 381 13.02 -16.80 3.60
CA VAL A 381 12.89 -17.53 2.33
C VAL A 381 13.94 -17.03 1.36
N VAL A 382 14.74 -17.94 0.81
CA VAL A 382 15.61 -17.61 -0.32
C VAL A 382 14.75 -17.28 -1.53
N ARG A 383 14.91 -16.11 -2.07
CA ARG A 383 14.18 -15.64 -3.26
C ARG A 383 15.10 -15.54 -4.45
N TYR A 384 14.51 -15.79 -5.62
CA TYR A 384 15.17 -15.70 -6.91
C TYR A 384 14.42 -14.74 -7.79
N PHE A 385 15.13 -13.77 -8.35
CA PHE A 385 14.61 -12.83 -9.33
C PHE A 385 15.36 -13.06 -10.63
N VAL A 386 14.63 -13.29 -11.71
CA VAL A 386 15.19 -13.58 -13.04
C VAL A 386 14.80 -12.45 -13.98
N TYR A 387 15.78 -11.95 -14.70
CA TYR A 387 15.62 -10.85 -15.66
C TYR A 387 16.18 -11.25 -17.01
N GLU A 388 15.58 -10.76 -18.08
CA GLU A 388 15.99 -10.96 -19.46
C GLU A 388 16.02 -9.61 -20.17
N ASN A 389 16.94 -9.41 -21.11
CA ASN A 389 16.96 -8.19 -21.91
C ASN A 389 15.89 -8.24 -23.00
N SER A 390 15.09 -7.18 -23.15
CA SER A 390 14.08 -7.07 -24.20
C SER A 390 14.62 -6.49 -25.51
N GLY A 391 15.78 -5.84 -25.47
CA GLY A 391 16.41 -5.18 -26.61
C GLY A 391 17.84 -5.67 -26.88
N THR A 392 18.32 -5.46 -28.09
CA THR A 392 19.71 -5.80 -28.47
C THR A 392 20.70 -4.84 -27.85
N ILE A 393 21.78 -5.37 -27.24
CA ILE A 393 22.84 -4.61 -26.61
C ILE A 393 24.11 -4.71 -27.47
N GLY A 394 24.55 -3.60 -28.06
CA GLY A 394 25.80 -3.54 -28.81
C GLY A 394 26.99 -3.23 -27.92
N LEU A 395 28.05 -4.01 -28.03
CA LEU A 395 29.28 -3.87 -27.25
C LEU A 395 30.41 -3.36 -28.16
N THR A 396 31.08 -2.30 -27.71
CA THR A 396 32.20 -1.66 -28.37
C THR A 396 33.29 -1.33 -27.34
N GLU A 397 34.32 -0.58 -27.73
CA GLU A 397 35.34 -0.07 -26.80
C GLU A 397 34.75 0.90 -25.74
N ILE A 398 33.57 1.46 -26.00
CA ILE A 398 32.86 2.30 -25.04
C ILE A 398 32.06 1.40 -24.10
N PRO A 399 32.24 1.54 -22.77
CA PRO A 399 31.45 0.76 -21.82
C PRO A 399 29.96 0.97 -22.02
N THR A 400 29.23 -0.11 -22.26
CA THR A 400 27.79 -0.12 -22.47
C THR A 400 27.14 -0.82 -21.28
N GLN A 401 26.04 -0.27 -20.76
CA GLN A 401 25.29 -0.88 -19.67
C GLN A 401 24.63 -2.17 -20.17
N ALA A 402 24.95 -3.27 -19.52
CA ALA A 402 24.36 -4.59 -19.80
C ALA A 402 23.30 -4.97 -18.76
N ALA A 403 23.44 -4.49 -17.52
CA ALA A 403 22.48 -4.73 -16.46
C ALA A 403 22.40 -3.54 -15.49
N LEU A 404 21.20 -3.25 -15.00
CA LEU A 404 20.96 -2.35 -13.86
C LEU A 404 19.77 -2.87 -13.07
N ILE A 405 19.99 -3.32 -11.84
CA ILE A 405 18.98 -3.90 -10.98
C ILE A 405 18.96 -3.13 -9.67
N ALA A 406 17.79 -2.70 -9.24
CA ALA A 406 17.58 -2.16 -7.91
C ALA A 406 17.00 -3.25 -7.01
N PHE A 407 17.52 -3.39 -5.81
CA PHE A 407 17.09 -4.39 -4.85
C PHE A 407 17.25 -3.87 -3.41
N GLY A 408 16.65 -4.57 -2.46
CA GLY A 408 16.76 -4.26 -1.04
C GLY A 408 16.52 -5.50 -0.21
N ASN A 409 16.84 -5.42 1.08
CA ASN A 409 16.70 -6.51 2.03
C ASN A 409 16.09 -6.04 3.34
N SER A 410 15.28 -6.89 3.97
CA SER A 410 14.66 -6.61 5.26
C SER A 410 15.48 -7.12 6.45
N GLN A 411 16.50 -7.92 6.21
CA GLN A 411 17.46 -8.40 7.20
C GLN A 411 18.86 -8.54 6.58
N GLU A 412 19.87 -8.62 7.42
CA GLU A 412 21.24 -8.86 6.95
C GLU A 412 21.30 -10.16 6.16
N THR A 413 21.77 -10.08 4.92
CA THR A 413 21.80 -11.21 4.00
C THR A 413 22.98 -11.13 3.02
N ASP A 414 23.35 -12.29 2.52
CA ASP A 414 24.26 -12.41 1.38
C ASP A 414 23.44 -12.41 0.09
N VAL A 415 23.97 -11.77 -0.94
CA VAL A 415 23.33 -11.69 -2.26
C VAL A 415 24.25 -12.25 -3.33
N ASP A 416 23.74 -13.22 -4.07
CA ASP A 416 24.40 -13.78 -5.24
C ASP A 416 23.75 -13.28 -6.53
N ILE A 417 24.60 -12.81 -7.45
CA ILE A 417 24.16 -12.28 -8.74
C ILE A 417 24.88 -13.04 -9.85
N TRP A 418 24.10 -13.78 -10.62
CA TRP A 418 24.57 -14.53 -11.77
C TRP A 418 24.13 -13.85 -13.05
N HIS A 419 25.06 -13.73 -14.01
CA HIS A 419 24.77 -13.17 -15.33
C HIS A 419 25.20 -14.19 -16.37
N GLU A 420 24.37 -14.37 -17.38
CA GLU A 420 24.68 -15.13 -18.56
C GLU A 420 24.29 -14.30 -19.79
N PHE A 421 25.27 -13.96 -20.60
CA PHE A 421 25.09 -13.20 -21.83
C PHE A 421 25.55 -14.05 -23.02
N LYS A 422 24.59 -14.49 -23.83
CA LYS A 422 24.90 -15.05 -25.13
C LYS A 422 25.11 -13.89 -26.10
N TYR A 423 26.23 -13.87 -26.82
CA TYR A 423 26.58 -12.78 -27.71
C TYR A 423 27.20 -13.28 -29.00
N THR A 424 27.05 -12.51 -30.07
CA THR A 424 27.75 -12.72 -31.35
C THR A 424 28.91 -11.77 -31.44
N ALA A 425 30.11 -12.29 -31.61
CA ALA A 425 31.36 -11.52 -31.71
C ALA A 425 31.82 -11.36 -33.16
N THR A 426 32.42 -10.21 -33.44
CA THR A 426 33.15 -9.92 -34.68
C THR A 426 34.48 -9.31 -34.30
N LEU A 427 35.56 -10.05 -34.55
CA LEU A 427 36.90 -9.67 -34.19
C LEU A 427 37.48 -8.71 -35.26
N THR A 428 38.20 -7.70 -34.80
CA THR A 428 39.05 -6.85 -35.65
C THR A 428 40.52 -7.18 -35.52
N ASP A 429 40.87 -7.77 -34.37
CA ASP A 429 42.23 -8.25 -34.07
C ASP A 429 42.25 -9.79 -33.97
N SER A 430 43.42 -10.38 -33.74
CA SER A 430 43.55 -11.84 -33.55
C SER A 430 42.82 -12.37 -32.30
N THR A 431 42.52 -11.48 -31.36
CA THR A 431 41.76 -11.78 -30.14
C THR A 431 40.93 -10.58 -29.75
N MET A 432 39.72 -10.81 -29.23
CA MET A 432 38.89 -9.79 -28.63
C MET A 432 38.79 -10.06 -27.11
N LYS A 433 38.89 -8.99 -26.34
CA LYS A 433 38.69 -9.03 -24.89
C LYS A 433 37.37 -8.34 -24.54
N ILE A 434 36.61 -8.98 -23.64
CA ILE A 434 35.40 -8.41 -23.04
C ILE A 434 35.71 -8.10 -21.59
N TYR A 435 35.51 -6.86 -21.18
CA TYR A 435 35.67 -6.39 -19.82
C TYR A 435 34.32 -6.22 -19.19
N ALA A 436 34.08 -6.81 -18.03
CA ALA A 436 32.92 -6.56 -17.21
C ALA A 436 33.31 -5.63 -16.06
N LEU A 437 32.62 -4.50 -15.95
CA LEU A 437 32.80 -3.48 -14.90
C LEU A 437 31.60 -3.55 -13.98
N TYR A 438 31.81 -3.94 -12.74
CA TYR A 438 30.79 -4.07 -11.72
C TYR A 438 30.67 -2.80 -10.87
N TYR A 439 29.45 -2.34 -10.64
CA TYR A 439 29.15 -1.22 -9.76
C TYR A 439 28.09 -1.62 -8.76
N LEU A 440 28.37 -1.40 -7.48
CA LEU A 440 27.41 -1.47 -6.39
C LEU A 440 27.19 -0.05 -5.88
N ASP A 441 25.96 0.43 -5.88
CA ASP A 441 25.58 1.78 -5.45
C ASP A 441 26.39 2.90 -6.15
N GLY A 442 26.67 2.68 -7.43
CA GLY A 442 27.46 3.60 -8.24
C GLY A 442 28.97 3.52 -8.02
N VAL A 443 29.44 2.71 -7.05
CA VAL A 443 30.87 2.52 -6.77
C VAL A 443 31.41 1.35 -7.56
N LEU A 444 32.45 1.60 -8.36
CA LEU A 444 33.15 0.56 -9.12
C LEU A 444 33.80 -0.44 -8.16
N GLN A 445 33.54 -1.71 -8.38
CA GLN A 445 34.10 -2.79 -7.57
C GLN A 445 35.50 -3.15 -8.03
N ASP A 446 36.34 -3.64 -7.11
CA ASP A 446 37.75 -4.02 -7.41
C ASP A 446 37.83 -5.23 -8.34
N TYR A 447 36.89 -6.17 -8.23
CA TYR A 447 36.83 -7.34 -9.08
C TYR A 447 36.17 -7.02 -10.42
N GLN A 448 36.94 -7.11 -11.49
CA GLN A 448 36.52 -6.83 -12.85
C GLN A 448 36.95 -7.97 -13.76
N PRO A 449 36.10 -8.95 -14.06
CA PRO A 449 36.45 -10.09 -14.90
C PRO A 449 36.68 -9.68 -16.35
N ILE A 450 37.59 -10.39 -16.98
CA ILE A 450 37.94 -10.21 -18.40
C ILE A 450 37.86 -11.58 -19.07
N ASP A 451 37.09 -11.67 -20.12
CA ASP A 451 37.06 -12.81 -21.02
C ASP A 451 37.85 -12.51 -22.31
N THR A 452 38.41 -13.53 -22.92
CA THR A 452 39.22 -13.38 -24.15
C THR A 452 38.81 -14.46 -25.15
N ILE A 453 38.37 -14.04 -26.31
CA ILE A 453 37.98 -14.92 -27.42
C ILE A 453 38.89 -14.72 -28.61
N SER A 454 39.05 -15.76 -29.41
CA SER A 454 39.94 -15.82 -30.58
C SER A 454 39.22 -16.18 -31.88
N GLU A 455 37.91 -16.33 -31.86
CA GLU A 455 37.10 -16.75 -33.00
C GLU A 455 35.84 -15.88 -33.09
N ASP A 456 35.43 -15.60 -34.35
CA ASP A 456 34.13 -14.95 -34.62
C ASP A 456 32.98 -15.92 -34.34
N GLY A 457 31.82 -15.39 -34.01
CA GLY A 457 30.58 -16.16 -33.87
C GLY A 457 29.93 -16.06 -32.52
N GLU A 458 29.11 -17.04 -32.19
CA GLU A 458 28.34 -17.06 -30.94
C GLU A 458 29.19 -17.58 -29.77
N HIS A 459 29.11 -16.84 -28.68
CA HIS A 459 29.78 -17.14 -27.40
C HIS A 459 28.86 -16.90 -26.24
N VAL A 460 29.22 -17.41 -25.06
CA VAL A 460 28.49 -17.19 -23.81
C VAL A 460 29.45 -16.62 -22.77
N LEU A 461 29.11 -15.46 -22.21
CA LEU A 461 29.83 -14.84 -21.10
C LEU A 461 29.06 -15.13 -19.80
N GLY A 462 29.62 -15.99 -18.97
CA GLY A 462 29.11 -16.28 -17.63
C GLY A 462 29.82 -15.41 -16.59
N LEU A 463 29.07 -14.64 -15.80
CA LEU A 463 29.64 -13.79 -14.76
C LEU A 463 28.92 -14.05 -13.44
N HIS A 464 29.65 -13.95 -12.34
CA HIS A 464 29.10 -14.10 -10.99
C HIS A 464 29.68 -13.05 -10.06
N PHE A 465 28.87 -12.50 -9.19
CA PHE A 465 29.32 -11.63 -8.12
C PHE A 465 28.57 -11.94 -6.83
N HIS A 466 29.30 -12.03 -5.73
CA HIS A 466 28.78 -12.27 -4.40
C HIS A 466 28.95 -11.02 -3.55
N ILE A 467 27.87 -10.56 -2.95
CA ILE A 467 27.84 -9.41 -2.04
C ILE A 467 27.58 -9.95 -0.63
N PRO A 468 28.59 -9.98 0.24
CA PRO A 468 28.43 -10.49 1.59
C PRO A 468 27.85 -9.42 2.54
N ASN A 469 27.10 -9.86 3.52
CA ASN A 469 26.67 -9.07 4.69
C ASN A 469 26.04 -7.72 4.33
N LEU A 470 25.08 -7.70 3.41
CA LEU A 470 24.29 -6.51 3.15
C LEU A 470 23.50 -6.10 4.40
N ASN A 471 23.61 -4.84 4.77
CA ASN A 471 22.95 -4.30 5.96
C ASN A 471 21.42 -4.40 5.83
N THR A 472 20.74 -4.49 6.97
CA THR A 472 19.27 -4.50 7.05
C THR A 472 18.66 -3.18 6.59
N ASP A 473 17.44 -3.27 6.03
CA ASP A 473 16.62 -2.12 5.61
C ASP A 473 17.35 -1.14 4.67
N SER A 474 18.18 -1.70 3.77
CA SER A 474 18.94 -0.91 2.80
C SER A 474 18.47 -1.18 1.37
N TYR A 475 18.62 -0.15 0.55
CA TYR A 475 18.35 -0.23 -0.88
C TYR A 475 19.65 -0.11 -1.64
N HIS A 476 19.82 -0.98 -2.63
CA HIS A 476 21.04 -1.11 -3.41
C HIS A 476 20.75 -1.08 -4.90
N SER A 477 21.72 -0.64 -5.67
CA SER A 477 21.73 -0.73 -7.12
C SER A 477 22.93 -1.51 -7.61
N TRP A 478 22.67 -2.55 -8.38
CA TRP A 478 23.69 -3.32 -9.07
C TRP A 478 23.72 -2.97 -10.55
N LYS A 479 24.90 -2.60 -11.07
CA LYS A 479 25.07 -2.25 -12.47
C LYS A 479 26.27 -2.99 -13.06
N VAL A 480 26.08 -3.53 -14.26
CA VAL A 480 27.15 -4.15 -15.05
C VAL A 480 27.32 -3.37 -16.34
N MET A 481 28.54 -2.92 -16.58
CA MET A 481 28.94 -2.32 -17.86
C MET A 481 29.86 -3.31 -18.59
N LEU A 482 29.60 -3.56 -19.85
CA LEU A 482 30.45 -4.37 -20.72
C LEU A 482 31.13 -3.51 -21.78
N LYS A 483 32.39 -3.80 -22.09
CA LYS A 483 33.11 -3.21 -23.23
C LYS A 483 33.97 -4.24 -23.89
N THR A 484 34.24 -4.07 -25.19
CA THR A 484 35.12 -4.93 -25.97
C THR A 484 36.38 -4.17 -26.41
N VAL A 485 37.46 -4.88 -26.59
CA VAL A 485 38.70 -4.37 -27.18
C VAL A 485 39.24 -5.41 -28.17
N GLY A 486 39.51 -5.01 -29.41
CA GLY A 486 39.92 -5.89 -30.47
C GLY A 486 38.78 -6.50 -31.29
N GLY A 487 37.56 -5.91 -31.17
CA GLY A 487 36.40 -6.32 -31.91
C GLY A 487 35.13 -5.72 -31.35
N THR A 488 33.99 -6.10 -31.89
CA THR A 488 32.65 -5.72 -31.45
C THR A 488 31.81 -6.96 -31.13
N ALA A 489 30.83 -6.83 -30.26
CA ALA A 489 29.89 -7.91 -29.96
C ALA A 489 28.45 -7.39 -29.86
N SER A 490 27.48 -8.27 -29.98
CA SER A 490 26.06 -7.95 -29.86
C SER A 490 25.34 -9.03 -29.08
N ILE A 491 24.62 -8.66 -28.04
CA ILE A 491 23.72 -9.50 -27.26
C ILE A 491 22.31 -9.27 -27.83
N ALA A 492 21.67 -10.30 -28.37
CA ALA A 492 20.33 -10.14 -28.91
C ALA A 492 19.28 -10.05 -27.78
N ALA A 493 18.08 -9.61 -28.13
CA ALA A 493 16.97 -9.60 -27.20
C ALA A 493 16.67 -11.03 -26.70
N GLY A 494 16.55 -11.22 -25.38
CA GLY A 494 16.33 -12.51 -24.74
C GLY A 494 17.60 -13.36 -24.56
N ASP A 495 18.78 -12.90 -24.99
CA ASP A 495 20.07 -13.61 -24.85
C ASP A 495 20.89 -13.15 -23.62
N GLY A 496 20.39 -12.17 -22.88
CA GLY A 496 20.99 -11.72 -21.62
C GLY A 496 20.11 -12.08 -20.44
N HIS A 497 20.63 -12.93 -19.55
CA HIS A 497 19.92 -13.35 -18.35
C HIS A 497 20.68 -12.90 -17.11
N VAL A 498 19.92 -12.44 -16.11
CA VAL A 498 20.48 -12.14 -14.78
C VAL A 498 19.60 -12.78 -13.71
N VAL A 499 20.24 -13.49 -12.79
CA VAL A 499 19.58 -14.09 -11.63
C VAL A 499 20.13 -13.48 -10.37
N LEU A 500 19.28 -12.86 -9.60
CA LEU A 500 19.57 -12.29 -8.29
C LEU A 500 18.96 -13.22 -7.23
N SER A 501 19.73 -13.62 -6.24
CA SER A 501 19.25 -14.48 -5.16
C SER A 501 19.77 -14.07 -3.79
N GLY A 502 18.94 -14.21 -2.78
CA GLY A 502 19.25 -13.92 -1.37
C GLY A 502 18.09 -14.21 -0.45
N VAL A 503 18.35 -14.21 0.86
CA VAL A 503 17.31 -14.41 1.88
C VAL A 503 16.61 -13.07 2.12
N ASP A 504 15.27 -13.09 2.16
CA ASP A 504 14.43 -11.89 2.38
C ASP A 504 14.82 -10.69 1.51
N LEU A 505 15.09 -11.01 0.25
CA LEU A 505 15.47 -10.07 -0.78
C LEU A 505 14.22 -9.59 -1.54
N GLY A 506 14.10 -8.29 -1.77
CA GLY A 506 13.16 -7.66 -2.66
C GLY A 506 13.88 -7.03 -3.85
N ALA A 507 13.34 -7.14 -5.04
CA ALA A 507 13.90 -6.51 -6.23
C ALA A 507 12.85 -5.71 -6.98
N GLY A 508 13.28 -4.63 -7.65
CA GLY A 508 12.43 -3.79 -8.47
C GLY A 508 11.82 -4.58 -9.63
N SER A 509 10.69 -4.13 -10.10
CA SER A 509 10.02 -4.71 -11.26
C SER A 509 10.77 -4.36 -12.53
N GLU A 510 10.87 -5.31 -13.42
CA GLU A 510 11.26 -5.12 -14.81
C GLU A 510 12.65 -4.49 -15.02
N TRP A 511 13.60 -5.34 -15.20
CA TRP A 511 14.84 -4.99 -15.89
C TRP A 511 14.89 -5.74 -17.22
N ASP A 512 15.22 -5.05 -18.30
CA ASP A 512 15.34 -5.60 -19.65
C ASP A 512 16.69 -5.28 -20.30
N GLY A 513 17.67 -4.90 -19.50
CA GLY A 513 18.99 -4.47 -19.96
C GLY A 513 19.02 -3.05 -20.51
N VAL A 514 17.89 -2.37 -20.50
CA VAL A 514 17.74 -1.04 -21.08
C VAL A 514 17.05 -0.13 -20.07
N ILE A 515 17.57 1.08 -19.86
CA ILE A 515 16.98 2.05 -18.95
C ILE A 515 15.76 2.67 -19.58
N ARG A 516 14.62 2.64 -18.90
CA ARG A 516 13.39 3.30 -19.36
C ARG A 516 13.31 4.73 -18.82
N VAL A 517 12.71 5.59 -19.59
CA VAL A 517 12.58 7.01 -19.22
C VAL A 517 11.62 7.20 -18.04
N ASP A 518 10.63 6.35 -17.92
CA ASP A 518 9.66 6.37 -16.83
C ASP A 518 10.17 5.74 -15.52
N ASP A 519 11.34 5.11 -15.53
CA ASP A 519 11.97 4.47 -14.38
C ASP A 519 13.03 5.36 -13.74
N GLN A 520 12.74 6.54 -13.34
CA GLN A 520 13.67 7.46 -12.67
C GLN A 520 15.14 7.29 -13.10
N VAL A 521 15.33 7.22 -14.39
CA VAL A 521 16.65 7.06 -14.99
C VAL A 521 17.52 8.21 -14.56
N PRO A 522 18.72 7.98 -14.04
CA PRO A 522 19.63 9.07 -13.73
C PRO A 522 19.88 9.86 -15.01
N LEU A 523 19.51 11.13 -14.97
CA LEU A 523 19.80 12.06 -16.03
C LEU A 523 21.31 12.29 -16.07
N TYR A 524 21.94 11.99 -17.19
CA TYR A 524 23.35 12.31 -17.38
C TYR A 524 23.44 13.72 -17.95
N VAL A 525 24.13 14.57 -17.23
CA VAL A 525 24.44 15.93 -17.73
C VAL A 525 25.82 15.86 -18.39
N LEU A 526 25.82 16.06 -19.69
CA LEU A 526 27.03 16.20 -20.48
C LEU A 526 27.10 17.62 -21.02
N ASN A 527 28.05 18.42 -20.53
CA ASN A 527 28.21 19.83 -20.94
C ASN A 527 26.93 20.69 -20.85
N GLY A 528 26.14 20.49 -19.78
CA GLY A 528 24.89 21.20 -19.59
C GLY A 528 23.69 20.63 -20.37
N VAL A 529 23.88 19.53 -21.05
CA VAL A 529 22.85 18.85 -21.82
C VAL A 529 22.47 17.55 -21.14
N TYR A 530 21.19 17.33 -20.89
CA TYR A 530 20.68 16.10 -20.29
C TYR A 530 20.51 15.04 -21.35
N THR A 531 21.15 13.89 -21.18
CA THR A 531 20.95 12.74 -22.05
C THR A 531 20.19 11.66 -21.31
N VAL A 532 19.13 11.18 -21.91
CA VAL A 532 18.33 10.09 -21.37
C VAL A 532 18.46 8.90 -22.30
N PRO A 533 19.07 7.81 -21.86
CA PRO A 533 19.00 6.58 -22.62
C PRO A 533 17.54 6.11 -22.62
N ILE A 534 16.98 5.88 -23.77
CA ILE A 534 15.61 5.41 -23.96
C ILE A 534 15.71 3.98 -24.45
N ALA A 535 15.19 3.09 -23.66
CA ALA A 535 14.98 1.75 -24.12
C ALA A 535 13.55 1.60 -24.64
N ASP A 536 13.49 1.02 -25.71
CA ASP A 536 12.50 0.21 -26.37
C ASP A 536 11.00 0.57 -26.38
N ALA A 537 10.38 0.96 -25.32
CA ALA A 537 8.92 1.06 -25.27
C ALA A 537 8.36 2.32 -25.95
N VAL A 538 9.19 3.32 -26.13
CA VAL A 538 8.83 4.52 -26.89
C VAL A 538 9.60 4.50 -28.20
N THR A 539 8.98 3.98 -29.22
CA THR A 539 9.51 4.17 -30.57
C THR A 539 9.39 5.65 -30.89
N PHE A 540 10.52 6.28 -31.16
CA PHE A 540 10.50 7.66 -31.65
C PHE A 540 9.73 7.85 -32.97
N SER A 541 9.22 6.78 -33.57
CA SER A 541 8.24 6.86 -34.65
C SER A 541 6.89 7.44 -34.18
N GLU A 542 6.59 7.36 -32.89
CA GLU A 542 5.41 7.97 -32.28
C GLU A 542 5.69 9.40 -31.80
N LEU A 543 6.98 9.74 -31.62
CA LEU A 543 7.45 11.06 -31.22
C LEU A 543 8.23 11.67 -32.38
N THR A 544 7.53 12.20 -33.35
CA THR A 544 8.17 12.85 -34.49
C THR A 544 8.78 14.16 -34.01
N PRO A 545 10.12 14.31 -34.06
CA PRO A 545 10.73 15.60 -33.77
C PRO A 545 10.23 16.62 -34.79
N ILE A 546 9.59 17.64 -34.28
CA ILE A 546 9.09 18.75 -35.08
C ILE A 546 10.19 19.82 -35.12
N ARG A 547 10.73 20.04 -36.27
CA ARG A 547 11.60 21.21 -36.50
C ARG A 547 10.72 22.44 -36.64
N LEU A 548 11.03 23.44 -35.85
CA LEU A 548 10.33 24.71 -35.91
C LEU A 548 11.28 25.81 -36.41
N THR A 549 10.75 26.76 -37.14
CA THR A 549 11.45 28.00 -37.39
C THR A 549 11.56 28.83 -36.11
N PRO A 550 12.42 29.83 -36.03
CA PRO A 550 12.45 30.74 -34.90
C PRO A 550 11.10 31.41 -34.58
N ASN A 551 10.16 31.39 -35.52
CA ASN A 551 8.80 31.91 -35.34
C ASN A 551 7.78 30.83 -34.91
N GLY A 552 8.21 29.57 -34.71
CA GLY A 552 7.36 28.48 -34.27
C GLY A 552 6.64 27.70 -35.39
N ASP A 553 6.95 27.96 -36.67
CA ASP A 553 6.35 27.21 -37.78
C ASP A 553 7.08 25.87 -38.01
N PRO A 554 6.37 24.75 -38.30
CA PRO A 554 7.01 23.49 -38.60
C PRO A 554 7.89 23.54 -39.86
N LEU A 555 9.11 23.02 -39.77
CA LEU A 555 9.99 22.82 -40.91
C LEU A 555 9.73 21.45 -41.56
N THR A 556 9.69 21.40 -42.86
CA THR A 556 9.34 20.21 -43.66
C THR A 556 10.53 19.39 -44.13
N ASP A 557 11.75 19.76 -43.76
CA ASP A 557 12.97 19.08 -44.24
C ASP A 557 13.20 17.75 -43.50
N ASN A 558 13.71 16.77 -44.21
CA ASN A 558 14.11 15.49 -43.65
C ASN A 558 15.42 15.63 -42.88
N VAL A 559 15.35 15.51 -41.58
CA VAL A 559 16.53 15.48 -40.69
C VAL A 559 16.98 14.03 -40.48
N PRO A 560 18.22 13.69 -40.81
CA PRO A 560 18.74 12.38 -40.52
C PRO A 560 18.80 12.16 -38.98
N THR A 561 18.15 11.13 -38.52
CA THR A 561 18.18 10.72 -37.11
C THR A 561 19.07 9.52 -36.92
N ARG A 562 19.85 9.51 -35.86
CA ARG A 562 20.66 8.36 -35.42
C ARG A 562 20.16 7.90 -34.06
N SER A 563 20.15 6.61 -33.86
CA SER A 563 19.93 6.03 -32.53
C SER A 563 21.27 5.51 -32.01
N LEU A 564 21.59 5.81 -30.77
CA LEU A 564 22.77 5.31 -30.08
C LEU A 564 22.35 4.87 -28.68
N ASN A 565 22.54 3.60 -28.37
CA ASN A 565 22.19 3.03 -27.07
C ASN A 565 20.77 3.40 -26.60
N GLY A 566 19.78 3.24 -27.47
CA GLY A 566 18.40 3.58 -27.15
C GLY A 566 18.08 5.09 -27.13
N VAL A 567 19.07 5.96 -27.27
CA VAL A 567 18.86 7.41 -27.37
C VAL A 567 18.82 7.82 -28.84
N LYS A 568 17.81 8.56 -29.21
CA LYS A 568 17.71 9.09 -30.55
C LYS A 568 18.55 10.34 -30.67
N LEU A 569 19.57 10.27 -31.52
CA LEU A 569 20.39 11.41 -31.87
C LEU A 569 19.86 12.05 -33.14
N VAL A 570 19.77 13.34 -33.14
CA VAL A 570 19.35 14.12 -34.31
C VAL A 570 20.45 15.10 -34.68
N SER A 571 20.95 14.98 -35.89
CA SER A 571 21.91 15.92 -36.43
C SER A 571 21.17 16.92 -37.35
N VAL A 572 21.25 18.18 -37.02
CA VAL A 572 20.60 19.26 -37.79
C VAL A 572 21.55 20.43 -37.97
N THR A 573 21.30 21.17 -39.03
CA THR A 573 22.03 22.40 -39.35
C THR A 573 21.38 23.66 -38.76
N ASP A 574 20.14 23.52 -38.25
CA ASP A 574 19.37 24.62 -37.69
C ASP A 574 18.92 24.28 -36.25
N GLN A 575 18.47 25.26 -35.50
CA GLN A 575 17.85 25.05 -34.22
C GLN A 575 16.60 24.19 -34.39
N MET A 576 16.51 23.16 -33.56
CA MET A 576 15.40 22.24 -33.59
C MET A 576 14.81 22.11 -32.20
N TYR A 577 13.49 22.17 -32.16
CA TYR A 577 12.76 21.83 -30.96
C TYR A 577 12.23 20.40 -31.12
N LEU A 578 12.48 19.57 -30.14
CA LEU A 578 11.77 18.30 -30.01
C LEU A 578 10.56 18.54 -29.13
N GLU A 579 9.38 18.24 -29.64
CA GLU A 579 8.23 18.14 -28.76
C GLU A 579 8.49 17.02 -27.76
N CYS A 580 8.39 17.39 -26.51
CA CYS A 580 8.83 16.57 -25.42
C CYS A 580 8.02 15.34 -25.20
N LEU A 581 8.70 14.33 -24.74
CA LEU A 581 8.11 13.17 -24.12
C LEU A 581 7.29 13.51 -22.88
N SER A 582 7.59 14.65 -22.23
CA SER A 582 6.83 15.17 -21.11
C SER A 582 6.94 16.71 -21.07
N PRO A 583 5.86 17.43 -20.74
CA PRO A 583 5.89 18.88 -20.58
C PRO A 583 6.91 19.38 -19.55
N GLU A 584 7.22 18.57 -18.55
CA GLU A 584 8.19 18.91 -17.52
C GLU A 584 9.61 19.05 -18.07
N TRP A 585 9.94 18.30 -19.08
CA TRP A 585 11.24 18.33 -19.72
C TRP A 585 11.44 19.57 -20.58
N TYR A 586 10.34 20.12 -21.03
CA TYR A 586 10.34 21.36 -21.81
C TYR A 586 10.55 22.59 -20.93
N GLN A 587 10.19 22.52 -19.65
CA GLN A 587 10.30 23.63 -18.72
C GLN A 587 11.70 23.83 -18.15
N HIS A 588 12.54 22.79 -18.17
CA HIS A 588 13.88 22.86 -17.60
C HIS A 588 14.90 23.63 -18.41
N THR A 589 14.56 23.96 -19.65
CA THR A 589 15.36 24.89 -20.41
C THR A 589 14.48 25.97 -20.98
N ASN A 590 14.69 27.14 -20.50
CA ASN A 590 14.10 28.32 -21.14
C ASN A 590 14.48 28.45 -22.64
N GLU A 591 15.15 27.47 -23.16
CA GLU A 591 15.78 27.49 -24.47
C GLU A 591 15.31 26.36 -25.36
N GLY A 592 14.51 25.40 -24.81
CA GLY A 592 14.07 24.23 -25.55
C GLY A 592 15.20 23.22 -25.79
N LEU A 593 14.91 22.24 -26.56
CA LEU A 593 15.87 21.25 -27.01
C LEU A 593 16.62 21.78 -28.19
N TYR A 594 17.90 22.02 -28.01
CA TYR A 594 18.76 22.41 -29.10
C TYR A 594 19.43 21.21 -29.72
N ALA A 595 19.27 21.11 -31.01
CA ALA A 595 20.14 20.34 -31.82
C ALA A 595 21.31 21.21 -32.23
N SER A 596 22.52 20.88 -31.85
CA SER A 596 23.68 21.65 -32.23
C SER A 596 24.10 21.39 -33.64
N THR A 597 24.61 22.39 -34.17
CA THR A 597 24.94 22.49 -35.57
C THR A 597 26.24 21.85 -35.96
N SER A 598 27.06 21.50 -35.03
CA SER A 598 28.33 20.87 -35.33
C SER A 598 28.29 19.42 -34.97
N ASP A 599 28.25 18.62 -35.93
CA ASP A 599 28.64 17.21 -35.94
C ASP A 599 28.17 16.29 -34.81
N HIS A 600 27.69 16.83 -33.69
CA HIS A 600 27.30 16.07 -32.52
C HIS A 600 26.08 16.67 -31.87
N LEU A 601 24.92 16.17 -32.18
CA LEU A 601 23.86 16.48 -31.30
C LEU A 601 23.37 15.30 -30.57
N THR A 602 23.68 15.27 -29.37
CA THR A 602 22.84 14.83 -28.34
C THR A 602 21.67 15.78 -28.25
N THR A 603 20.57 15.42 -28.75
CA THR A 603 19.36 16.08 -28.35
C THR A 603 19.12 15.69 -26.94
N ALA A 604 19.32 16.60 -26.13
CA ALA A 604 18.96 16.46 -24.78
C ALA A 604 17.51 16.80 -24.70
N LEU A 605 16.85 15.96 -24.07
CA LEU A 605 15.66 16.32 -23.38
C LEU A 605 16.11 17.10 -22.18
N ILE A 606 15.85 18.26 -22.23
CA ILE A 606 16.22 19.18 -21.21
C ILE A 606 15.09 19.32 -20.26
#